data_3b9c7cf68c4e04bc7b42cfde9b30b096
#
_entry.id   3b9c7cf68c4e04bc7b42cfde9b30b096
#
_cell.length_a   1.000
_cell.length_b   1.000
_cell.length_c   1.000
_cell.angle_alpha   90.00
_cell.angle_beta   90.00
_cell.angle_gamma   90.00
#
_symmetry.space_group_name_H-M   'P 1'
#
loop_
_entity.id
_entity.type
_entity.pdbx_description
1 polymer ?
#
loop_
_entity_poly.entity_id
_entity_poly.type
_entity_poly.pdbx_seq_one_letter_code
_entity_poly.pdbx_strand_id
1 'polypeptide(L)'
;MDARLQKYAKLAVRKGVNLQKGQTLIINTSVEALEMTRACVEEAYQAGAKEVLVFYKDDYVSKQHYQYQDEETLCTVRPWQIDCKLDYMKEGACISAYHQ
;
A
#
# COMPACT_ATOMS: atom_id res chain seq x y z
N MET A 1 18.60 8.03 -2.29
CA MET A 1 17.71 7.46 -1.26
C MET A 1 18.52 7.06 -0.03
N ASP A 2 17.99 7.28 1.15
CA ASP A 2 18.67 6.98 2.40
C ASP A 2 18.93 5.46 2.55
N ALA A 3 20.15 5.10 2.93
CA ALA A 3 20.51 3.69 3.13
C ALA A 3 19.68 3.00 4.22
N ARG A 4 19.23 3.74 5.22
CA ARG A 4 18.36 3.19 6.26
C ARG A 4 17.00 2.80 5.71
N LEU A 5 16.44 3.63 4.84
CA LEU A 5 15.15 3.35 4.20
C LEU A 5 15.25 2.12 3.33
N GLN A 6 16.35 1.97 2.59
CA GLN A 6 16.57 0.80 1.76
C GLN A 6 16.67 -0.48 2.61
N LYS A 7 17.33 -0.40 3.74
CA LYS A 7 17.46 -1.51 4.67
C LYS A 7 16.11 -1.95 5.24
N TYR A 8 15.30 -0.98 5.67
CA TYR A 8 13.96 -1.25 6.17
C TYR A 8 13.06 -1.83 5.08
N ALA A 9 13.13 -1.26 3.89
CA ALA A 9 12.35 -1.75 2.77
C ALA A 9 12.70 -3.19 2.44
N LYS A 10 13.99 -3.52 2.43
CA LYS A 10 14.46 -4.88 2.19
C LYS A 10 13.91 -5.85 3.23
N LEU A 11 13.97 -5.47 4.50
CA LEU A 11 13.43 -6.31 5.58
C LEU A 11 11.93 -6.48 5.46
N ALA A 12 11.20 -5.41 5.18
CA ALA A 12 9.75 -5.45 5.07
C ALA A 12 9.31 -6.34 3.92
N VAL A 13 9.92 -6.19 2.76
CA VAL A 13 9.53 -6.91 1.55
C VAL A 13 9.97 -8.37 1.60
N ARG A 14 11.23 -8.60 1.96
CA ARG A 14 11.79 -9.95 1.87
C ARG A 14 11.50 -10.84 3.08
N LYS A 15 11.49 -10.26 4.27
CA LYS A 15 11.25 -11.04 5.50
C LYS A 15 9.85 -10.84 6.06
N GLY A 16 9.37 -9.59 6.09
CA GLY A 16 8.05 -9.29 6.64
C GLY A 16 6.92 -9.87 5.81
N VAL A 17 6.90 -9.56 4.54
CA VAL A 17 5.87 -10.05 3.61
C VAL A 17 6.26 -11.38 3.00
N ASN A 18 7.56 -11.67 2.95
CA ASN A 18 8.12 -12.86 2.30
C ASN A 18 7.69 -12.94 0.83
N LEU A 19 7.89 -11.85 0.12
CA LEU A 19 7.50 -11.74 -1.29
C LEU A 19 8.27 -12.76 -2.14
N GLN A 20 7.51 -13.54 -2.89
CA GLN A 20 8.06 -14.53 -3.80
C GLN A 20 8.09 -14.00 -5.23
N LYS A 21 8.99 -14.53 -6.03
CA LYS A 21 9.08 -14.18 -7.44
C LYS A 21 7.75 -14.44 -8.15
N GLY A 22 7.30 -13.47 -8.92
CA GLY A 22 6.07 -13.58 -9.69
C GLY A 22 4.80 -13.20 -8.95
N GLN A 23 4.90 -12.82 -7.68
CA GLN A 23 3.76 -12.36 -6.91
C GLN A 23 3.48 -10.88 -7.15
N THR A 24 2.24 -10.48 -6.92
CA THR A 24 1.83 -9.09 -6.89
C THR A 24 1.89 -8.58 -5.46
N LEU A 25 2.55 -7.45 -5.25
CA LEU A 25 2.59 -6.81 -3.94
C LEU A 25 1.62 -5.63 -3.91
N ILE A 26 0.78 -5.60 -2.88
CA ILE A 26 -0.14 -4.49 -2.66
C ILE A 26 0.33 -3.71 -1.44
N ILE A 27 0.56 -2.42 -1.62
CA ILE A 27 0.99 -1.54 -0.54
C ILE A 27 -0.10 -0.53 -0.24
N ASN A 28 -0.64 -0.58 0.98
CA ASN A 28 -1.53 0.45 1.49
C ASN A 28 -0.73 1.36 2.40
N THR A 29 -0.63 2.62 2.06
CA THR A 29 0.26 3.54 2.75
C THR A 29 -0.35 4.94 2.83
N SER A 30 0.33 5.83 3.53
CA SER A 30 -0.06 7.24 3.55
C SER A 30 0.94 8.06 2.74
N VAL A 31 0.52 9.23 2.28
CA VAL A 31 1.40 10.13 1.53
C VAL A 31 2.59 10.60 2.36
N GLU A 32 2.48 10.53 3.69
CA GLU A 32 3.57 10.88 4.59
C GLU A 32 4.72 9.87 4.55
N ALA A 33 4.44 8.64 4.17
CA ALA A 33 5.43 7.57 4.06
C ALA A 33 5.93 7.40 2.61
N LEU A 34 5.94 8.47 1.84
CA LEU A 34 6.24 8.42 0.42
C LEU A 34 7.61 7.80 0.12
N GLU A 35 8.65 8.23 0.82
CA GLU A 35 10.01 7.73 0.57
C GLU A 35 10.17 6.26 0.90
N MET A 36 9.62 5.84 2.03
CA MET A 36 9.64 4.43 2.42
C MET A 36 8.86 3.57 1.43
N THR A 37 7.73 4.07 0.96
CA THR A 37 6.92 3.36 -0.04
C THR A 37 7.69 3.18 -1.33
N ARG A 38 8.39 4.22 -1.79
CA ARG A 38 9.22 4.14 -2.98
C ARG A 38 10.32 3.11 -2.83
N ALA A 39 10.96 3.08 -1.66
CA ALA A 39 12.00 2.09 -1.38
C ALA A 39 11.44 0.65 -1.40
N CYS A 40 10.24 0.46 -0.85
CA CYS A 40 9.58 -0.84 -0.88
C CYS A 40 9.23 -1.29 -2.30
N VAL A 41 8.79 -0.36 -3.14
CA VAL A 41 8.48 -0.66 -4.54
C VAL A 41 9.75 -1.12 -5.27
N GLU A 42 10.87 -0.43 -5.09
CA GLU A 42 12.13 -0.82 -5.69
C GLU A 42 12.57 -2.22 -5.24
N GLU A 43 12.52 -2.48 -3.94
CA GLU A 43 12.89 -3.79 -3.40
C GLU A 43 11.98 -4.90 -3.90
N ALA A 44 10.68 -4.62 -4.02
CA ALA A 44 9.72 -5.60 -4.52
C ALA A 44 10.07 -6.03 -5.94
N TYR A 45 10.36 -5.09 -6.81
CA TYR A 45 10.73 -5.42 -8.20
C TYR A 45 12.08 -6.14 -8.25
N GLN A 46 13.03 -5.76 -7.41
CA GLN A 46 14.31 -6.46 -7.33
C GLN A 46 14.14 -7.89 -6.82
N ALA A 47 13.15 -8.13 -5.98
CA ALA A 47 12.83 -9.47 -5.49
C ALA A 47 12.07 -10.31 -6.52
N GLY A 48 11.69 -9.73 -7.65
CA GLY A 48 11.03 -10.45 -8.72
C GLY A 48 9.52 -10.32 -8.74
N ALA A 49 8.96 -9.28 -8.12
CA ALA A 49 7.53 -9.05 -8.14
C ALA A 49 7.03 -8.91 -9.58
N LYS A 50 5.88 -9.50 -9.85
CA LYS A 50 5.20 -9.35 -11.13
C LYS A 50 4.65 -7.94 -11.29
N GLU A 51 4.11 -7.40 -10.23
CA GLU A 51 3.43 -6.11 -10.21
C GLU A 51 3.44 -5.56 -8.79
N VAL A 52 3.52 -4.25 -8.66
CA VAL A 52 3.38 -3.58 -7.36
C VAL A 52 2.29 -2.53 -7.48
N LEU A 53 1.27 -2.64 -6.65
CA LEU A 53 0.19 -1.67 -6.57
C LEU A 53 0.31 -0.87 -5.30
N VAL A 54 0.20 0.43 -5.41
CA VAL A 54 0.31 1.33 -4.26
C VAL A 54 -0.96 2.15 -4.13
N PHE A 55 -1.56 2.10 -2.94
CA PHE A 55 -2.73 2.89 -2.61
C PHE A 55 -2.33 3.90 -1.54
N TYR A 56 -2.35 5.17 -1.89
CA TYR A 56 -2.02 6.25 -0.97
C TYR A 56 -3.27 6.80 -0.30
N LYS A 57 -3.13 7.11 0.98
CA LYS A 57 -4.16 7.76 1.75
C LYS A 57 -3.61 9.09 2.29
N ASP A 58 -4.41 10.13 2.21
CA ASP A 58 -4.05 11.45 2.72
C ASP A 58 -4.97 11.80 3.88
N ASP A 59 -4.39 12.02 5.05
CA ASP A 59 -5.16 12.37 6.25
C ASP A 59 -5.93 13.67 6.09
N TYR A 60 -5.38 14.62 5.37
CA TYR A 60 -6.07 15.88 5.10
C TYR A 60 -7.37 15.63 4.31
N VAL A 61 -7.29 14.82 3.27
CA VAL A 61 -8.45 14.46 2.47
C VAL A 61 -9.48 13.71 3.31
N SER A 62 -9.03 12.80 4.16
CA SER A 62 -9.92 12.08 5.08
C SER A 62 -10.65 13.01 6.02
N LYS A 63 -9.97 14.03 6.55
CA LYS A 63 -10.60 15.04 7.41
C LYS A 63 -11.67 15.83 6.65
N GLN A 64 -11.41 16.16 5.40
CA GLN A 64 -12.39 16.87 4.57
C GLN A 64 -13.65 16.01 4.35
N HIS A 65 -13.46 14.71 4.14
CA HIS A 65 -14.59 13.80 4.01
C HIS A 65 -15.44 13.76 5.28
N TYR A 66 -14.80 13.66 6.44
CA TYR A 66 -15.54 13.68 7.71
C TYR A 66 -16.26 14.99 7.96
N GLN A 67 -15.70 16.09 7.50
CA GLN A 67 -16.30 17.41 7.72
C GLN A 67 -17.49 17.68 6.82
N TYR A 68 -17.45 17.21 5.58
CA TYR A 68 -18.43 17.61 4.56
C TYR A 68 -19.38 16.51 4.11
N GLN A 69 -19.02 15.25 4.27
CA GLN A 69 -19.89 14.16 3.89
C GLN A 69 -20.84 13.82 5.04
N ASP A 70 -22.05 13.38 4.71
CA ASP A 70 -22.98 12.89 5.70
C ASP A 70 -22.59 11.47 6.14
N GLU A 71 -23.24 11.01 7.21
CA GLU A 71 -22.93 9.69 7.77
C GLU A 71 -23.18 8.56 6.78
N GLU A 72 -24.26 8.65 6.02
CA GLU A 72 -24.58 7.64 5.02
C GLU A 72 -23.49 7.53 3.95
N THR A 73 -23.05 8.67 3.43
CA THR A 73 -21.97 8.70 2.41
C THR A 73 -20.67 8.16 2.96
N LEU A 74 -20.31 8.52 4.20
CA LEU A 74 -19.08 8.04 4.84
C LEU A 74 -19.07 6.53 5.02
N CYS A 75 -20.22 5.95 5.31
CA CYS A 75 -20.35 4.51 5.55
C CYS A 75 -20.54 3.70 4.26
N THR A 76 -20.75 4.37 3.13
CA THR A 76 -20.96 3.69 1.87
C THR A 76 -19.65 3.28 1.23
N VAL A 77 -19.51 2.00 0.93
CA VAL A 77 -18.38 1.48 0.17
C VAL A 77 -18.87 1.15 -1.23
N ARG A 78 -18.23 1.75 -2.22
CA ARG A 78 -18.63 1.53 -3.61
C ARG A 78 -18.23 0.14 -4.09
N PRO A 79 -19.06 -0.56 -4.87
CA PRO A 79 -18.73 -1.91 -5.35
C PRO A 79 -17.39 -2.00 -6.07
N TRP A 80 -17.02 -1.00 -6.87
CA TRP A 80 -15.76 -1.03 -7.61
C TRP A 80 -14.54 -1.04 -6.68
N GLN A 81 -14.65 -0.42 -5.51
CA GLN A 81 -13.56 -0.41 -4.53
C GLN A 81 -13.31 -1.81 -3.96
N ILE A 82 -14.37 -2.53 -3.69
CA ILE A 82 -14.30 -3.90 -3.17
C ILE A 82 -13.74 -4.82 -4.25
N ASP A 83 -14.28 -4.75 -5.46
CA ASP A 83 -13.88 -5.63 -6.56
C ASP A 83 -12.40 -5.48 -6.91
N CYS A 84 -11.93 -4.25 -6.98
CA CYS A 84 -10.53 -3.96 -7.27
C CYS A 84 -9.60 -4.62 -6.24
N LYS A 85 -9.89 -4.42 -4.96
CA LYS A 85 -9.06 -4.96 -3.88
C LYS A 85 -9.10 -6.48 -3.85
N LEU A 86 -10.26 -7.08 -4.06
CA LEU A 86 -10.39 -8.53 -4.05
C LEU A 86 -9.62 -9.19 -5.19
N ASP A 87 -9.66 -8.59 -6.38
CA ASP A 87 -8.92 -9.12 -7.52
C ASP A 87 -7.43 -9.22 -7.22
N TYR A 88 -6.86 -8.16 -6.64
CA TYR A 88 -5.43 -8.15 -6.35
C TYR A 88 -5.06 -9.03 -5.16
N MET A 89 -5.92 -9.13 -4.17
CA MET A 89 -5.67 -10.02 -3.03
C MET A 89 -5.59 -11.49 -3.41
N LYS A 90 -6.29 -11.89 -4.47
CA LYS A 90 -6.21 -13.26 -4.97
C LYS A 90 -4.87 -13.59 -5.59
N GLU A 91 -4.15 -12.60 -6.08
CA GLU A 91 -2.92 -12.82 -6.84
C GLU A 91 -1.64 -12.66 -6.02
N GLY A 92 -1.71 -12.07 -4.83
CA GLY A 92 -0.46 -11.75 -4.21
C GLY A 92 -0.45 -11.47 -2.74
N ALA A 93 0.70 -10.99 -2.32
CA ALA A 93 0.97 -10.58 -0.95
C ALA A 93 0.49 -9.14 -0.75
N CYS A 94 0.06 -8.83 0.45
CA CYS A 94 -0.41 -7.51 0.80
C CYS A 94 0.42 -6.95 1.95
N ILE A 95 0.84 -5.71 1.82
CA ILE A 95 1.51 -4.99 2.89
C ILE A 95 0.71 -3.74 3.22
N SER A 96 0.53 -3.47 4.51
CA SER A 96 -0.12 -2.27 4.98
C SER A 96 0.88 -1.47 5.79
N ALA A 97 1.20 -0.29 5.33
CA ALA A 97 2.10 0.60 6.02
C ALA A 97 1.34 1.87 6.38
N TYR A 98 1.04 2.04 7.66
CA TYR A 98 0.39 3.22 8.15
C TYR A 98 1.39 4.05 8.93
N HIS A 99 1.46 5.30 8.56
CA HIS A 99 2.28 6.24 9.30
C HIS A 99 1.54 6.63 10.59
N GLN A 100 2.23 6.53 11.68
CA GLN A 100 1.68 6.92 12.97
C GLN A 100 2.45 8.07 13.58
#